data_23aef1ce8e3feb1a2ab045c2bbf61504
#
_entry.id   23aef1ce8e3feb1a2ab045c2bbf61504
#
_cell.length_a   1.000
_cell.length_b   1.000
_cell.length_c   1.000
_cell.angle_alpha   90.00
_cell.angle_beta   90.00
_cell.angle_gamma   90.00
#
_symmetry.space_group_name_H-M   'P 1'
#
loop_
_entity.id
_entity.type
_entity.pdbx_description
1 polymer ?
#
loop_
_entity_poly.entity_id
_entity_poly.type
_entity_poly.pdbx_seq_one_letter_code
_entity_poly.pdbx_strand_id
1 'polypeptide(L)'
;KKSLTKAMLKQKLEKEIDKYILDDKNKEDYDFNKIIDTIVNWADEETVPSRTEVIKRLEKLELKAEETVGNSKVTLADMIKFDYLNQASWSNADSLNTVIGQGQNAYTPIQMARYMAMIANGGQKVKTSVIEKIVSHDNKTVSFQNNPETEKSTFNPKNLKYILEGMNMASKTSENSKIFKNLPIEIGTKTGTAQKSGINPVTGQAYDNYAWNVSFAPYNKPEIAIATVIFQGGAGAYCGPIVRDIIGQYLDNKSESGEKIQSDKQNDNNSENGENLIGD
;
A
#
# COMPACT_ATOMS: atom_id res chain seq x y z
N LYS A 1 -12.56 -3.42 3.17
CA LYS A 1 -12.85 -4.78 2.74
C LYS A 1 -14.13 -4.84 1.90
N LYS A 2 -15.30 -4.44 2.42
CA LYS A 2 -16.57 -4.44 1.66
C LYS A 2 -16.43 -3.75 0.28
N SER A 3 -15.88 -2.56 0.22
CA SER A 3 -15.72 -1.81 -1.04
C SER A 3 -14.87 -2.55 -2.07
N LEU A 4 -13.77 -3.18 -1.65
CA LEU A 4 -12.92 -3.96 -2.55
C LEU A 4 -13.65 -5.21 -3.05
N THR A 5 -14.30 -5.94 -2.15
CA THR A 5 -15.09 -7.13 -2.50
C THR A 5 -16.21 -6.79 -3.49
N LYS A 6 -16.93 -5.67 -3.26
CA LYS A 6 -17.96 -5.17 -4.18
C LYS A 6 -17.40 -4.86 -5.56
N ALA A 7 -16.25 -4.18 -5.63
CA ALA A 7 -15.60 -3.85 -6.91
C ALA A 7 -15.17 -5.11 -7.68
N MET A 8 -14.60 -6.10 -6.99
CA MET A 8 -14.20 -7.38 -7.60
C MET A 8 -15.40 -8.17 -8.12
N LEU A 9 -16.48 -8.26 -7.33
CA LEU A 9 -17.71 -8.95 -7.73
C LEU A 9 -18.35 -8.23 -8.92
N LYS A 10 -18.44 -6.89 -8.89
CA LYS A 10 -18.98 -6.10 -9.99
C LYS A 10 -18.22 -6.37 -11.28
N GLN A 11 -16.88 -6.27 -11.27
CA GLN A 11 -16.03 -6.54 -12.43
C GLN A 11 -16.22 -7.98 -12.98
N LYS A 12 -16.44 -8.96 -12.10
CA LYS A 12 -16.67 -10.35 -12.51
C LYS A 12 -18.04 -10.50 -13.17
N LEU A 13 -19.09 -9.97 -12.55
CA LEU A 13 -20.45 -10.07 -13.06
C LEU A 13 -20.63 -9.30 -14.37
N GLU A 14 -20.06 -8.10 -14.53
CA GLU A 14 -20.08 -7.32 -15.77
C GLU A 14 -19.60 -8.10 -17.00
N LYS A 15 -18.69 -9.09 -16.80
CA LYS A 15 -18.13 -9.91 -17.88
C LYS A 15 -18.97 -11.14 -18.20
N GLU A 16 -19.76 -11.65 -17.27
CA GLU A 16 -20.29 -13.00 -17.37
C GLU A 16 -21.79 -13.15 -17.03
N ILE A 17 -22.42 -12.12 -16.45
CA ILE A 17 -23.78 -12.21 -15.91
C ILE A 17 -24.82 -12.67 -16.95
N ASP A 18 -24.64 -12.28 -18.19
CA ASP A 18 -25.51 -12.63 -19.30
C ASP A 18 -25.56 -14.11 -19.65
N LYS A 19 -24.57 -14.89 -19.17
CA LYS A 19 -24.53 -16.35 -19.32
C LYS A 19 -25.48 -17.09 -18.37
N TYR A 20 -25.94 -16.38 -17.35
CA TYR A 20 -26.74 -16.97 -16.26
C TYR A 20 -28.23 -16.60 -16.35
N ILE A 21 -28.68 -16.00 -17.45
CA ILE A 21 -30.12 -15.77 -17.69
C ILE A 21 -30.82 -17.08 -17.96
N LEU A 22 -32.12 -17.15 -17.68
CA LEU A 22 -32.94 -18.30 -17.98
C LEU A 22 -33.07 -18.53 -19.51
N ASP A 23 -33.16 -19.79 -19.96
CA ASP A 23 -33.15 -20.15 -21.37
C ASP A 23 -34.35 -19.63 -22.15
N ASP A 24 -35.47 -19.39 -21.48
CA ASP A 24 -36.71 -18.87 -22.02
C ASP A 24 -36.82 -17.35 -22.06
N LYS A 25 -35.75 -16.64 -21.67
CA LYS A 25 -35.71 -15.19 -21.56
C LYS A 25 -34.77 -14.56 -22.59
N ASN A 26 -35.10 -13.34 -22.99
CA ASN A 26 -34.24 -12.55 -23.87
C ASN A 26 -33.33 -11.63 -23.07
N LYS A 27 -32.08 -11.48 -23.51
CA LYS A 27 -31.10 -10.58 -22.88
C LYS A 27 -31.58 -9.14 -22.80
N GLU A 28 -32.34 -8.68 -23.78
CA GLU A 28 -32.86 -7.32 -23.91
C GLU A 28 -33.87 -6.94 -22.81
N ASP A 29 -34.47 -7.97 -22.17
CA ASP A 29 -35.42 -7.80 -21.08
C ASP A 29 -34.74 -7.52 -19.72
N TYR A 30 -33.39 -7.65 -19.65
CA TYR A 30 -32.64 -7.53 -18.41
C TYR A 30 -31.92 -6.17 -18.29
N ASP A 31 -32.17 -5.48 -17.19
CA ASP A 31 -31.30 -4.40 -16.73
C ASP A 31 -30.12 -4.97 -15.94
N PHE A 32 -29.10 -5.42 -16.67
CA PHE A 32 -27.91 -6.04 -16.05
C PHE A 32 -27.20 -5.13 -15.04
N ASN A 33 -27.19 -3.81 -15.26
CA ASN A 33 -26.58 -2.89 -14.30
C ASN A 33 -27.32 -2.91 -12.96
N LYS A 34 -28.63 -2.90 -13.00
CA LYS A 34 -29.46 -2.96 -11.80
C LYS A 34 -29.34 -4.31 -11.09
N ILE A 35 -29.29 -5.41 -11.85
CA ILE A 35 -29.09 -6.75 -11.31
C ILE A 35 -27.74 -6.84 -10.61
N ILE A 36 -26.66 -6.44 -11.26
CA ILE A 36 -25.29 -6.46 -10.71
C ILE A 36 -25.22 -5.60 -9.45
N ASP A 37 -25.74 -4.39 -9.48
CA ASP A 37 -25.74 -3.50 -8.31
C ASP A 37 -26.56 -4.10 -7.15
N THR A 38 -27.67 -4.78 -7.45
CA THR A 38 -28.45 -5.50 -6.44
C THR A 38 -27.65 -6.60 -5.78
N ILE A 39 -26.99 -7.47 -6.55
CA ILE A 39 -26.17 -8.59 -6.04
C ILE A 39 -24.98 -8.07 -5.21
N VAL A 40 -24.30 -7.04 -5.72
CA VAL A 40 -23.14 -6.44 -5.05
C VAL A 40 -23.54 -5.82 -3.70
N ASN A 41 -24.72 -5.21 -3.60
CA ASN A 41 -25.22 -4.59 -2.38
C ASN A 41 -25.61 -5.58 -1.28
N TRP A 42 -25.76 -6.87 -1.57
CA TRP A 42 -25.93 -7.87 -0.49
C TRP A 42 -24.73 -7.95 0.46
N ALA A 43 -23.58 -7.46 0.04
CA ALA A 43 -22.40 -7.31 0.91
C ALA A 43 -22.57 -6.24 2.00
N ASP A 44 -23.51 -5.32 1.85
CA ASP A 44 -23.77 -4.25 2.84
C ASP A 44 -24.67 -4.69 3.99
N GLU A 45 -25.35 -5.83 3.84
CA GLU A 45 -26.23 -6.37 4.86
C GLU A 45 -25.45 -6.69 6.15
N GLU A 46 -26.11 -6.53 7.29
CA GLU A 46 -25.53 -6.80 8.59
C GLU A 46 -25.12 -8.28 8.72
N THR A 47 -25.96 -9.16 8.22
CA THR A 47 -25.70 -10.60 8.16
C THR A 47 -25.61 -11.05 6.70
N VAL A 48 -24.46 -11.60 6.33
CA VAL A 48 -24.25 -12.11 4.96
C VAL A 48 -25.25 -13.22 4.66
N PRO A 49 -26.02 -13.14 3.54
CA PRO A 49 -27.02 -14.15 3.17
C PRO A 49 -26.45 -15.58 3.16
N SER A 50 -27.22 -16.54 3.60
CA SER A 50 -26.87 -17.98 3.46
C SER A 50 -26.82 -18.38 1.99
N ARG A 51 -26.18 -19.54 1.67
CA ARG A 51 -26.18 -20.08 0.30
C ARG A 51 -27.58 -20.25 -0.26
N THR A 52 -28.45 -20.82 0.54
CA THR A 52 -29.87 -21.05 0.16
C THR A 52 -30.61 -19.74 -0.10
N GLU A 53 -30.30 -18.70 0.68
CA GLU A 53 -30.88 -17.37 0.46
C GLU A 53 -30.33 -16.72 -0.79
N VAL A 54 -29.04 -16.87 -1.09
CA VAL A 54 -28.42 -16.39 -2.34
C VAL A 54 -29.07 -17.04 -3.55
N ILE A 55 -29.30 -18.37 -3.52
CA ILE A 55 -30.02 -19.08 -4.61
C ILE A 55 -31.40 -18.46 -4.83
N LYS A 56 -32.22 -18.36 -3.77
CA LYS A 56 -33.57 -17.79 -3.87
C LYS A 56 -33.59 -16.36 -4.42
N ARG A 57 -32.58 -15.56 -4.06
CA ARG A 57 -32.47 -14.17 -4.54
C ARG A 57 -32.05 -14.09 -5.99
N LEU A 58 -31.14 -14.98 -6.44
CA LEU A 58 -30.77 -15.08 -7.85
C LEU A 58 -31.91 -15.56 -8.73
N GLU A 59 -32.67 -16.56 -8.26
CA GLU A 59 -33.88 -17.03 -8.95
C GLU A 59 -34.94 -15.93 -9.09
N LYS A 60 -35.11 -15.07 -8.06
CA LYS A 60 -35.98 -13.88 -8.15
C LYS A 60 -35.49 -12.84 -9.14
N LEU A 61 -34.20 -12.81 -9.44
CA LEU A 61 -33.60 -12.00 -10.49
C LEU A 61 -33.61 -12.69 -11.85
N GLU A 62 -34.31 -13.84 -11.94
CA GLU A 62 -34.43 -14.68 -13.15
C GLU A 62 -33.06 -15.18 -13.66
N LEU A 63 -32.15 -15.51 -12.72
CA LEU A 63 -30.83 -16.04 -13.02
C LEU A 63 -30.70 -17.52 -12.63
N LYS A 64 -29.92 -18.27 -13.41
CA LYS A 64 -29.55 -19.66 -13.16
C LYS A 64 -28.56 -19.76 -11.99
N ALA A 65 -29.07 -19.81 -10.75
CA ALA A 65 -28.24 -19.73 -9.54
C ALA A 65 -27.26 -20.91 -9.40
N GLU A 66 -27.62 -22.08 -9.89
CA GLU A 66 -26.82 -23.30 -9.80
C GLU A 66 -26.07 -23.66 -11.10
N GLU A 67 -26.08 -22.75 -12.09
CA GLU A 67 -25.24 -22.90 -13.28
C GLU A 67 -23.75 -22.70 -12.91
N THR A 68 -22.90 -23.50 -13.58
CA THR A 68 -21.46 -23.51 -13.28
C THR A 68 -20.72 -22.31 -13.86
N VAL A 69 -19.73 -21.80 -13.14
CA VAL A 69 -18.89 -20.69 -13.54
C VAL A 69 -17.73 -21.17 -14.40
N GLY A 70 -17.81 -20.93 -15.69
CA GLY A 70 -16.79 -21.38 -16.65
C GLY A 70 -16.65 -22.91 -16.67
N ASN A 71 -15.41 -23.40 -16.65
CA ASN A 71 -15.12 -24.84 -16.63
C ASN A 71 -14.95 -25.40 -15.21
N SER A 72 -15.38 -24.68 -14.18
CA SER A 72 -15.27 -25.11 -12.78
C SER A 72 -16.50 -25.88 -12.34
N LYS A 73 -16.41 -26.53 -11.15
CA LYS A 73 -17.57 -27.14 -10.48
C LYS A 73 -18.29 -26.12 -9.55
N VAL A 74 -17.81 -24.87 -9.51
CA VAL A 74 -18.36 -23.81 -8.67
C VAL A 74 -19.57 -23.21 -9.37
N THR A 75 -20.71 -23.13 -8.69
CA THR A 75 -21.93 -22.52 -9.25
C THR A 75 -21.90 -21.00 -9.08
N LEU A 76 -22.80 -20.29 -9.79
CA LEU A 76 -22.96 -18.84 -9.62
C LEU A 76 -23.26 -18.47 -8.15
N ALA A 77 -24.15 -19.20 -7.50
CA ALA A 77 -24.49 -19.00 -6.10
C ALA A 77 -23.28 -19.23 -5.17
N ASP A 78 -22.48 -20.27 -5.44
CA ASP A 78 -21.28 -20.59 -4.66
C ASP A 78 -20.22 -19.50 -4.81
N MET A 79 -19.98 -19.06 -6.03
CA MET A 79 -19.05 -17.96 -6.32
C MET A 79 -19.46 -16.69 -5.57
N ILE A 80 -20.73 -16.29 -5.69
CA ILE A 80 -21.20 -15.08 -5.00
C ILE A 80 -21.10 -15.26 -3.48
N LYS A 81 -21.55 -16.37 -2.93
CA LYS A 81 -21.57 -16.61 -1.48
C LYS A 81 -20.17 -16.75 -0.89
N PHE A 82 -19.34 -17.64 -1.44
CA PHE A 82 -18.10 -18.06 -0.80
C PHE A 82 -16.89 -17.24 -1.25
N ASP A 83 -16.80 -16.89 -2.53
CA ASP A 83 -15.67 -16.14 -3.05
C ASP A 83 -15.78 -14.64 -2.82
N TYR A 84 -17.00 -14.09 -2.67
CA TYR A 84 -17.19 -12.66 -2.52
C TYR A 84 -17.91 -12.26 -1.22
N LEU A 85 -19.16 -12.67 -0.99
CA LEU A 85 -19.93 -12.16 0.14
C LEU A 85 -19.31 -12.53 1.49
N ASN A 86 -18.82 -13.77 1.65
CA ASN A 86 -18.13 -14.17 2.88
C ASN A 86 -16.85 -13.34 3.12
N GLN A 87 -16.17 -12.93 2.05
CA GLN A 87 -15.00 -12.10 2.15
C GLN A 87 -15.31 -10.63 2.49
N ALA A 88 -16.54 -10.17 2.29
CA ALA A 88 -16.94 -8.82 2.66
C ALA A 88 -16.97 -8.60 4.18
N SER A 89 -17.24 -9.65 4.96
CA SER A 89 -17.26 -9.59 6.43
C SER A 89 -15.85 -9.53 7.01
N TRP A 90 -15.69 -8.79 8.11
CA TRP A 90 -14.44 -8.71 8.85
C TRP A 90 -14.33 -9.90 9.80
N SER A 91 -13.19 -10.58 9.81
CA SER A 91 -12.89 -11.72 10.67
C SER A 91 -11.72 -11.42 11.62
N ASN A 92 -11.53 -12.26 12.64
CA ASN A 92 -10.39 -12.17 13.53
C ASN A 92 -9.06 -12.39 12.77
N ALA A 93 -9.07 -13.25 11.75
CA ALA A 93 -7.91 -13.46 10.87
C ALA A 93 -7.57 -12.19 10.07
N ASP A 94 -8.57 -11.41 9.64
CA ASP A 94 -8.32 -10.13 8.99
C ASP A 94 -7.66 -9.14 9.93
N SER A 95 -8.08 -9.11 11.20
CA SER A 95 -7.44 -8.27 12.23
C SER A 95 -5.97 -8.63 12.41
N LEU A 96 -5.66 -9.92 12.56
CA LEU A 96 -4.28 -10.41 12.72
C LEU A 96 -3.43 -10.09 11.48
N ASN A 97 -3.95 -10.35 10.28
CA ASN A 97 -3.24 -10.07 9.04
C ASN A 97 -3.01 -8.56 8.86
N THR A 98 -3.99 -7.73 9.19
CA THR A 98 -3.87 -6.27 9.04
C THR A 98 -2.80 -5.70 9.98
N VAL A 99 -2.69 -6.21 11.21
CA VAL A 99 -1.69 -5.75 12.19
C VAL A 99 -0.25 -5.94 11.67
N ILE A 100 0.01 -6.99 10.91
CA ILE A 100 1.32 -7.24 10.30
C ILE A 100 1.48 -6.65 8.89
N GLY A 101 0.51 -5.86 8.42
CA GLY A 101 0.53 -5.24 7.09
C GLY A 101 0.18 -6.18 5.94
N GLN A 102 -0.38 -7.34 6.22
CA GLN A 102 -0.84 -8.32 5.24
C GLN A 102 -2.36 -8.23 5.00
N GLY A 103 -2.94 -9.21 4.33
CA GLY A 103 -4.38 -9.33 4.08
C GLY A 103 -4.88 -8.38 3.00
N GLN A 104 -5.94 -7.64 3.29
CA GLN A 104 -6.65 -6.78 2.32
C GLN A 104 -6.01 -5.38 2.16
N ASN A 105 -4.83 -5.15 2.73
CA ASN A 105 -4.10 -3.91 2.56
C ASN A 105 -3.66 -3.75 1.09
N ALA A 106 -4.10 -2.66 0.45
CA ALA A 106 -3.77 -2.34 -0.93
C ALA A 106 -3.54 -0.83 -1.06
N TYR A 107 -2.29 -0.44 -1.19
CA TYR A 107 -1.86 0.94 -1.28
C TYR A 107 -1.02 1.17 -2.52
N THR A 108 -1.17 2.35 -3.12
CA THR A 108 -0.27 2.80 -4.18
C THR A 108 1.04 3.34 -3.59
N PRO A 109 2.16 3.32 -4.34
CA PRO A 109 3.41 3.92 -3.87
C PRO A 109 3.26 5.37 -3.42
N ILE A 110 2.47 6.18 -4.13
CA ILE A 110 2.25 7.59 -3.73
C ILE A 110 1.47 7.72 -2.40
N GLN A 111 0.53 6.81 -2.11
CA GLN A 111 -0.14 6.78 -0.81
C GLN A 111 0.83 6.44 0.31
N MET A 112 1.75 5.49 0.08
CA MET A 112 2.77 5.12 1.05
C MET A 112 3.82 6.22 1.23
N ALA A 113 4.23 6.91 0.17
CA ALA A 113 5.12 8.06 0.27
C ALA A 113 4.48 9.21 1.08
N ARG A 114 3.19 9.51 0.84
CA ARG A 114 2.44 10.50 1.64
C ARG A 114 2.33 10.10 3.11
N TYR A 115 2.06 8.83 3.37
CA TYR A 115 1.99 8.30 4.73
C TYR A 115 3.35 8.43 5.44
N MET A 116 4.44 8.11 4.73
CA MET A 116 5.79 8.27 5.25
C MET A 116 6.13 9.74 5.50
N ALA A 117 5.81 10.63 4.57
CA ALA A 117 5.98 12.08 4.75
C ALA A 117 5.22 12.59 5.99
N MET A 118 3.98 12.11 6.21
CA MET A 118 3.19 12.48 7.38
C MET A 118 3.84 12.00 8.69
N ILE A 119 4.41 10.81 8.73
CA ILE A 119 5.15 10.32 9.91
C ILE A 119 6.41 11.17 10.14
N ALA A 120 7.19 11.40 9.08
CA ALA A 120 8.46 12.08 9.15
C ALA A 120 8.35 13.56 9.55
N ASN A 121 7.26 14.24 9.16
CA ASN A 121 7.04 15.67 9.45
C ASN A 121 6.27 15.95 10.75
N GLY A 122 6.16 14.97 11.64
CA GLY A 122 5.47 15.14 12.93
C GLY A 122 3.94 15.04 12.85
N GLY A 123 3.40 14.38 11.85
CA GLY A 123 1.97 14.10 11.72
C GLY A 123 1.17 15.09 10.88
N GLN A 124 1.83 15.91 10.06
CA GLN A 124 1.14 16.80 9.12
C GLN A 124 0.79 16.04 7.84
N LYS A 125 -0.50 15.91 7.53
CA LYS A 125 -0.97 15.39 6.25
C LYS A 125 -0.80 16.49 5.20
N VAL A 126 -0.14 16.17 4.11
CA VAL A 126 0.11 17.10 3.00
C VAL A 126 -0.70 16.68 1.78
N LYS A 127 -1.39 17.63 1.15
CA LYS A 127 -2.04 17.42 -0.14
C LYS A 127 -0.95 17.36 -1.21
N THR A 128 -0.80 16.21 -1.85
CA THR A 128 0.22 16.03 -2.91
C THR A 128 -0.21 16.68 -4.22
N SER A 129 0.76 17.29 -4.90
CA SER A 129 0.64 17.83 -6.25
C SER A 129 1.88 17.49 -7.05
N VAL A 130 1.73 17.29 -8.35
CA VAL A 130 2.86 17.13 -9.28
C VAL A 130 3.28 18.47 -9.89
N ILE A 131 2.49 19.53 -9.67
CA ILE A 131 2.79 20.88 -10.14
C ILE A 131 3.21 21.69 -8.94
N GLU A 132 4.43 22.18 -8.95
CA GLU A 132 4.96 23.12 -7.93
C GLU A 132 4.61 24.56 -8.30
N LYS A 133 4.91 24.95 -9.53
CA LYS A 133 4.65 26.31 -10.02
C LYS A 133 4.47 26.32 -11.53
N ILE A 134 3.78 27.33 -12.03
CA ILE A 134 3.67 27.66 -13.45
C ILE A 134 4.29 29.02 -13.65
N VAL A 135 5.27 29.11 -14.55
CA VAL A 135 5.99 30.34 -14.86
C VAL A 135 5.79 30.75 -16.32
N SER A 136 5.95 32.03 -16.63
CA SER A 136 5.99 32.53 -18.01
C SER A 136 7.18 31.95 -18.77
N HIS A 137 7.13 32.01 -20.10
CA HIS A 137 8.19 31.50 -20.99
C HIS A 137 9.58 32.12 -20.69
N ASP A 138 9.62 33.36 -20.26
CA ASP A 138 10.85 34.08 -19.88
C ASP A 138 11.23 33.89 -18.39
N ASN A 139 10.55 33.02 -17.66
CA ASN A 139 10.72 32.72 -16.22
C ASN A 139 10.58 33.93 -15.28
N LYS A 140 10.03 35.06 -15.75
CA LYS A 140 9.93 36.28 -14.92
C LYS A 140 8.64 36.38 -14.12
N THR A 141 7.57 35.71 -14.57
CA THR A 141 6.26 35.77 -13.91
C THR A 141 5.84 34.39 -13.46
N VAL A 142 5.48 34.25 -12.17
CA VAL A 142 4.85 33.06 -11.62
C VAL A 142 3.34 33.27 -11.69
N SER A 143 2.66 32.50 -12.55
CA SER A 143 1.20 32.55 -12.70
C SER A 143 0.46 31.65 -11.71
N PHE A 144 1.14 30.61 -11.20
CA PHE A 144 0.64 29.71 -10.18
C PHE A 144 1.80 29.22 -9.30
N GLN A 145 1.58 29.23 -7.99
CA GLN A 145 2.44 28.60 -7.00
C GLN A 145 1.61 27.64 -6.15
N ASN A 146 2.02 26.37 -6.10
CA ASN A 146 1.39 25.41 -5.22
C ASN A 146 1.76 25.69 -3.76
N ASN A 147 0.76 25.97 -2.94
CA ASN A 147 0.89 26.05 -1.49
C ASN A 147 0.11 24.88 -0.90
N PRO A 148 0.74 23.74 -0.62
CA PRO A 148 0.04 22.55 -0.21
C PRO A 148 -0.69 22.77 1.13
N GLU A 149 -1.98 22.48 1.13
CA GLU A 149 -2.78 22.45 2.35
C GLU A 149 -2.27 21.36 3.27
N THR A 150 -2.15 21.66 4.56
CA THR A 150 -1.76 20.71 5.59
C THR A 150 -2.88 20.53 6.60
N GLU A 151 -3.09 19.30 7.02
CA GLU A 151 -4.03 18.90 8.06
C GLU A 151 -3.27 18.13 9.14
N LYS A 152 -3.45 18.53 10.40
CA LYS A 152 -2.82 17.81 11.51
C LYS A 152 -3.49 16.46 11.73
N SER A 153 -2.68 15.40 11.81
CA SER A 153 -3.16 14.06 12.16
C SER A 153 -3.48 13.96 13.66
N THR A 154 -4.20 12.90 14.03
CA THR A 154 -4.50 12.56 15.43
C THR A 154 -3.40 11.72 16.09
N PHE A 155 -2.22 11.59 15.49
CA PHE A 155 -1.12 10.80 16.04
C PHE A 155 -0.58 11.40 17.33
N ASN A 156 -0.32 10.51 18.30
CA ASN A 156 0.35 10.92 19.53
C ASN A 156 1.83 11.21 19.23
N PRO A 157 2.35 12.40 19.54
CA PRO A 157 3.75 12.78 19.27
C PRO A 157 4.78 11.82 19.88
N LYS A 158 4.51 11.26 21.07
CA LYS A 158 5.40 10.27 21.70
C LYS A 158 5.52 9.01 20.85
N ASN A 159 4.39 8.54 20.31
CA ASN A 159 4.39 7.35 19.47
C ASN A 159 5.13 7.59 18.15
N LEU A 160 4.97 8.78 17.55
CA LEU A 160 5.72 9.16 16.36
C LEU A 160 7.24 9.15 16.62
N LYS A 161 7.68 9.68 17.77
CA LYS A 161 9.10 9.67 18.13
C LYS A 161 9.66 8.25 18.17
N TYR A 162 8.99 7.32 18.84
CA TYR A 162 9.44 5.91 18.88
C TYR A 162 9.45 5.25 17.51
N ILE A 163 8.47 5.56 16.65
CA ILE A 163 8.44 5.05 15.26
C ILE A 163 9.65 5.57 14.49
N LEU A 164 9.95 6.86 14.56
CA LEU A 164 11.09 7.48 13.88
C LEU A 164 12.42 6.92 14.37
N GLU A 165 12.59 6.78 15.69
CA GLU A 165 13.78 6.14 16.29
C GLU A 165 13.94 4.69 15.80
N GLY A 166 12.88 3.90 15.80
CA GLY A 166 12.88 2.53 15.27
C GLY A 166 13.24 2.46 13.80
N MET A 167 12.76 3.39 12.98
CA MET A 167 13.11 3.49 11.56
C MET A 167 14.56 3.89 11.33
N ASN A 168 15.10 4.79 12.15
CA ASN A 168 16.52 5.14 12.12
C ASN A 168 17.40 3.94 12.53
N MET A 169 17.03 3.25 13.60
CA MET A 169 17.72 2.01 14.01
C MET A 169 17.68 0.96 12.90
N ALA A 170 16.56 0.80 12.21
CA ALA A 170 16.42 -0.15 11.11
C ALA A 170 17.40 0.13 9.96
N SER A 171 17.74 1.39 9.70
CA SER A 171 18.73 1.76 8.68
C SER A 171 20.16 1.33 9.05
N LYS A 172 20.44 1.17 10.34
CA LYS A 172 21.76 0.88 10.91
C LYS A 172 21.99 -0.62 11.21
N THR A 173 20.97 -1.46 11.06
CA THR A 173 21.02 -2.88 11.43
C THR A 173 21.05 -3.79 10.21
N SER A 174 21.66 -4.98 10.38
CA SER A 174 21.69 -6.07 9.40
C SER A 174 22.16 -5.63 7.99
N GLU A 175 21.44 -6.09 6.96
CA GLU A 175 21.74 -5.79 5.55
C GLU A 175 21.55 -4.32 5.19
N ASN A 176 20.62 -3.62 5.86
CA ASN A 176 20.38 -2.20 5.61
C ASN A 176 21.62 -1.36 5.92
N SER A 177 22.36 -1.70 6.99
CA SER A 177 23.59 -0.97 7.35
C SER A 177 24.63 -1.02 6.23
N LYS A 178 24.74 -2.15 5.52
CA LYS A 178 25.67 -2.31 4.39
C LYS A 178 25.26 -1.45 3.20
N ILE A 179 23.94 -1.28 3.00
CA ILE A 179 23.38 -0.51 1.89
C ILE A 179 23.55 1.00 2.12
N PHE A 180 23.23 1.48 3.33
CA PHE A 180 23.16 2.90 3.65
C PHE A 180 24.40 3.51 4.29
N LYS A 181 25.42 2.72 4.64
CA LYS A 181 26.64 3.16 5.37
C LYS A 181 27.40 4.31 4.70
N ASN A 182 27.32 4.42 3.38
CA ASN A 182 28.05 5.43 2.60
C ASN A 182 27.28 6.73 2.42
N LEU A 183 26.02 6.82 2.87
CA LEU A 183 25.30 8.07 2.88
C LEU A 183 25.93 9.02 3.92
N PRO A 184 26.11 10.33 3.59
CA PRO A 184 26.67 11.31 4.53
C PRO A 184 25.70 11.74 5.63
N ILE A 185 24.47 11.26 5.59
CA ILE A 185 23.37 11.61 6.50
C ILE A 185 22.74 10.35 7.09
N GLU A 186 22.07 10.49 8.22
CA GLU A 186 21.20 9.46 8.77
C GLU A 186 19.83 9.48 8.10
N ILE A 187 19.19 8.32 8.02
CA ILE A 187 17.87 8.14 7.40
C ILE A 187 16.96 7.30 8.29
N GLY A 188 15.68 7.36 8.04
CA GLY A 188 14.72 6.38 8.54
C GLY A 188 14.27 5.47 7.42
N THR A 189 14.19 4.15 7.66
CA THR A 189 13.73 3.15 6.68
C THR A 189 12.87 2.07 7.32
N LYS A 190 11.97 1.50 6.52
CA LYS A 190 11.22 0.28 6.87
C LYS A 190 10.99 -0.55 5.63
N THR A 191 11.45 -1.78 5.69
CA THR A 191 11.20 -2.79 4.66
C THR A 191 9.84 -3.47 4.87
N GLY A 192 9.23 -3.92 3.79
CA GLY A 192 8.03 -4.74 3.79
C GLY A 192 8.15 -5.86 2.78
N THR A 193 7.58 -7.02 3.09
CA THR A 193 7.48 -8.15 2.18
C THR A 193 6.02 -8.58 2.15
N ALA A 194 5.32 -8.21 1.07
CA ALA A 194 3.90 -8.53 0.93
C ALA A 194 3.72 -9.81 0.10
N GLN A 195 3.10 -10.82 0.71
CA GLN A 195 2.90 -12.10 0.07
C GLN A 195 1.92 -11.98 -1.11
N LYS A 196 2.25 -12.66 -2.21
CA LYS A 196 1.39 -12.82 -3.38
C LYS A 196 0.97 -14.27 -3.50
N SER A 197 -0.34 -14.52 -3.39
CA SER A 197 -0.88 -15.86 -3.58
C SER A 197 -1.09 -16.17 -5.08
N GLY A 198 -1.06 -17.48 -5.43
CA GLY A 198 -1.36 -17.97 -6.76
C GLY A 198 -0.14 -18.43 -7.54
N ILE A 199 -0.42 -18.99 -8.71
CA ILE A 199 0.59 -19.50 -9.65
C ILE A 199 0.69 -18.51 -10.81
N ASN A 200 1.91 -18.16 -11.18
CA ASN A 200 2.18 -17.35 -12.36
C ASN A 200 1.86 -18.18 -13.62
N PRO A 201 0.89 -17.77 -14.45
CA PRO A 201 0.46 -18.55 -15.60
C PRO A 201 1.53 -18.69 -16.70
N VAL A 202 2.55 -17.82 -16.68
CA VAL A 202 3.64 -17.84 -17.67
C VAL A 202 4.73 -18.82 -17.25
N THR A 203 5.11 -18.83 -15.96
CA THR A 203 6.21 -19.65 -15.46
C THR A 203 5.76 -20.99 -14.84
N GLY A 204 4.47 -21.13 -14.51
CA GLY A 204 3.93 -22.28 -13.78
C GLY A 204 4.38 -22.36 -12.32
N GLN A 205 5.10 -21.36 -11.79
CA GLN A 205 5.60 -21.31 -10.41
C GLN A 205 4.74 -20.39 -9.55
N ALA A 206 4.86 -20.51 -8.23
CA ALA A 206 4.25 -19.56 -7.31
C ALA A 206 4.80 -18.15 -7.57
N TYR A 207 3.93 -17.14 -7.41
CA TYR A 207 4.41 -15.76 -7.45
C TYR A 207 5.38 -15.47 -6.32
N ASP A 208 6.45 -14.75 -6.61
CA ASP A 208 7.28 -14.12 -5.60
C ASP A 208 6.53 -12.98 -4.88
N ASN A 209 7.00 -12.67 -3.68
CA ASN A 209 6.45 -11.59 -2.87
C ASN A 209 6.73 -10.22 -3.49
N TYR A 210 5.92 -9.23 -3.17
CA TYR A 210 6.24 -7.84 -3.45
C TYR A 210 7.24 -7.31 -2.43
N ALA A 211 8.38 -6.82 -2.91
CA ALA A 211 9.36 -6.13 -2.08
C ALA A 211 8.95 -4.66 -1.92
N TRP A 212 8.80 -4.20 -0.69
CA TRP A 212 8.46 -2.82 -0.35
C TRP A 212 9.54 -2.19 0.51
N ASN A 213 9.76 -0.91 0.30
CA ASN A 213 10.52 -0.07 1.22
C ASN A 213 9.88 1.31 1.30
N VAL A 214 9.80 1.86 2.50
CA VAL A 214 9.49 3.27 2.74
C VAL A 214 10.61 3.89 3.55
N SER A 215 11.05 5.07 3.15
CA SER A 215 12.18 5.76 3.78
C SER A 215 11.98 7.27 3.77
N PHE A 216 12.71 7.95 4.62
CA PHE A 216 12.80 9.41 4.63
C PHE A 216 14.22 9.86 4.97
N ALA A 217 14.59 11.03 4.50
CA ALA A 217 15.90 11.61 4.69
C ALA A 217 15.83 13.17 4.68
N PRO A 218 16.77 13.85 5.38
CA PRO A 218 17.60 13.40 6.49
C PRO A 218 16.75 13.00 7.72
N TYR A 219 17.31 12.19 8.64
CA TYR A 219 16.58 11.75 9.83
C TYR A 219 16.15 12.91 10.74
N ASN A 220 17.08 13.81 11.03
CA ASN A 220 16.84 14.92 11.98
C ASN A 220 15.96 16.03 11.40
N LYS A 221 16.00 16.24 10.08
CA LYS A 221 15.19 17.23 9.38
C LYS A 221 14.70 16.66 8.06
N PRO A 222 13.62 15.87 8.08
CA PRO A 222 13.12 15.19 6.88
C PRO A 222 12.73 16.18 5.77
N GLU A 223 13.25 15.94 4.57
CA GLU A 223 13.01 16.75 3.38
C GLU A 223 12.47 15.93 2.22
N ILE A 224 12.82 14.63 2.17
CA ILE A 224 12.31 13.70 1.16
C ILE A 224 11.72 12.44 1.81
N ALA A 225 10.58 11.99 1.31
CA ALA A 225 9.98 10.71 1.64
C ALA A 225 9.85 9.84 0.38
N ILE A 226 10.23 8.58 0.50
CA ILE A 226 10.37 7.65 -0.61
C ILE A 226 9.52 6.42 -0.31
N ALA A 227 8.80 5.92 -1.32
CA ALA A 227 8.18 4.61 -1.29
C ALA A 227 8.56 3.86 -2.57
N THR A 228 9.14 2.67 -2.40
CA THR A 228 9.59 1.82 -3.50
C THR A 228 8.88 0.48 -3.42
N VAL A 229 8.46 -0.03 -4.57
CA VAL A 229 7.94 -1.39 -4.71
C VAL A 229 8.55 -2.09 -5.91
N ILE A 230 8.96 -3.35 -5.72
CA ILE A 230 9.37 -4.25 -6.80
C ILE A 230 8.37 -5.39 -6.83
N PHE A 231 7.61 -5.48 -7.94
CA PHE A 231 6.67 -6.58 -8.16
C PHE A 231 7.45 -7.88 -8.33
N GLN A 232 7.05 -8.92 -7.59
CA GLN A 232 7.77 -10.20 -7.57
C GLN A 232 9.25 -10.03 -7.21
N GLY A 233 9.56 -9.07 -6.32
CA GLY A 233 10.92 -8.71 -5.92
C GLY A 233 11.48 -9.55 -4.78
N GLY A 234 10.72 -10.52 -4.26
CA GLY A 234 11.16 -11.41 -3.19
C GLY A 234 11.14 -10.75 -1.82
N ALA A 235 12.20 -10.09 -1.39
CA ALA A 235 12.34 -9.48 -0.07
C ALA A 235 12.45 -7.95 -0.13
N GLY A 236 11.85 -7.25 0.85
CA GLY A 236 11.86 -5.79 0.92
C GLY A 236 13.25 -5.15 0.98
N ALA A 237 14.27 -5.88 1.44
CA ALA A 237 15.65 -5.41 1.44
C ALA A 237 16.18 -5.10 0.03
N TYR A 238 15.68 -5.78 -1.00
CA TYR A 238 16.09 -5.53 -2.39
C TYR A 238 15.72 -4.15 -2.94
N CYS A 239 14.79 -3.45 -2.29
CA CYS A 239 14.52 -2.04 -2.59
C CYS A 239 15.61 -1.08 -2.07
N GLY A 240 16.44 -1.52 -1.12
CA GLY A 240 17.40 -0.67 -0.43
C GLY A 240 18.39 0.07 -1.34
N PRO A 241 19.04 -0.58 -2.31
CA PRO A 241 19.95 0.10 -3.25
C PRO A 241 19.26 1.21 -4.03
N ILE A 242 18.03 1.01 -4.49
CA ILE A 242 17.24 2.02 -5.20
C ILE A 242 16.99 3.23 -4.30
N VAL A 243 16.60 3.00 -3.06
CA VAL A 243 16.37 4.07 -2.07
C VAL A 243 17.65 4.85 -1.80
N ARG A 244 18.79 4.15 -1.63
CA ARG A 244 20.11 4.80 -1.44
C ARG A 244 20.45 5.72 -2.60
N ASP A 245 20.27 5.24 -3.81
CA ASP A 245 20.65 5.97 -5.02
C ASP A 245 19.74 7.21 -5.23
N ILE A 246 18.44 7.09 -4.92
CA ILE A 246 17.52 8.25 -4.93
C ILE A 246 17.95 9.30 -3.90
N ILE A 247 18.31 8.88 -2.68
CA ILE A 247 18.79 9.80 -1.64
C ILE A 247 20.10 10.44 -2.08
N GLY A 248 21.05 9.67 -2.62
CA GLY A 248 22.31 10.16 -3.15
C GLY A 248 22.10 11.26 -4.19
N GLN A 249 21.30 10.99 -5.20
CA GLN A 249 20.97 11.98 -6.25
C GLN A 249 20.28 13.24 -5.69
N TYR A 250 19.39 13.06 -4.71
CA TYR A 250 18.76 14.22 -4.04
C TYR A 250 19.79 15.12 -3.35
N LEU A 251 20.76 14.53 -2.65
CA LEU A 251 21.83 15.25 -1.97
C LEU A 251 22.78 15.94 -2.94
N ASP A 252 23.13 15.29 -4.04
CA ASP A 252 23.99 15.85 -5.11
C ASP A 252 23.33 17.08 -5.75
N ASN A 253 22.06 16.98 -6.09
CA ASN A 253 21.30 18.11 -6.65
C ASN A 253 21.23 19.31 -5.69
N LYS A 254 21.12 19.08 -4.38
CA LYS A 254 21.16 20.14 -3.37
C LYS A 254 22.52 20.80 -3.27
N SER A 255 23.60 20.01 -3.33
CA SER A 255 24.96 20.56 -3.28
C SER A 255 25.27 21.44 -4.50
N GLU A 256 24.80 21.05 -5.67
CA GLU A 256 24.92 21.83 -6.91
C GLU A 256 24.10 23.13 -6.87
N SER A 257 22.93 23.14 -6.19
CA SER A 257 22.13 24.34 -6.01
C SER A 257 22.66 25.30 -4.94
N GLY A 258 23.73 24.93 -4.24
CA GLY A 258 24.35 25.74 -3.17
C GLY A 258 23.64 25.67 -1.82
N GLU A 259 22.64 24.76 -1.67
CA GLU A 259 21.98 24.52 -0.40
C GLU A 259 22.85 23.66 0.53
N LYS A 260 23.04 24.13 1.79
CA LYS A 260 23.84 23.39 2.78
C LYS A 260 23.14 22.13 3.23
N ILE A 261 23.76 20.98 3.00
CA ILE A 261 23.38 19.70 3.59
C ILE A 261 23.94 19.67 5.02
N GLN A 262 23.08 19.56 6.02
CA GLN A 262 23.55 19.31 7.39
C GLN A 262 23.97 17.84 7.47
N SER A 263 25.28 17.58 7.59
CA SER A 263 25.79 16.22 7.82
C SER A 263 25.54 15.84 9.29
N ASP A 264 24.77 14.79 9.50
CA ASP A 264 24.46 14.25 10.83
C ASP A 264 25.62 13.43 11.44
N LYS A 265 26.72 13.25 10.71
CA LYS A 265 27.91 12.55 11.21
C LYS A 265 28.80 13.51 12.01
N GLN A 266 28.37 13.92 13.18
CA GLN A 266 29.29 14.42 14.21
C GLN A 266 29.94 13.24 14.95
N ASN A 267 31.25 13.08 14.71
CA ASN A 267 32.28 12.47 15.54
C ASN A 267 31.82 11.69 16.79
N ASP A 268 31.61 10.39 16.65
CA ASP A 268 31.78 9.43 17.74
C ASP A 268 33.29 9.15 18.03
N ASN A 269 34.13 10.18 17.96
CA ASN A 269 35.55 10.11 18.34
C ASN A 269 35.78 10.75 19.70
N ASN A 270 34.99 10.39 20.73
CA ASN A 270 35.35 10.71 22.12
C ASN A 270 34.67 9.74 23.08
N SER A 271 35.18 8.50 23.11
CA SER A 271 35.08 7.64 24.32
C SER A 271 35.98 6.40 24.20
N GLU A 272 37.28 6.60 24.01
CA GLU A 272 38.29 5.64 24.43
C GLU A 272 39.27 6.37 25.37
N ASN A 273 38.86 6.58 26.59
CA ASN A 273 39.70 6.72 27.76
C ASN A 273 38.85 6.35 28.98
N GLY A 274 38.63 5.09 29.17
CA GLY A 274 38.02 4.50 30.36
C GLY A 274 39.06 3.66 31.08
N GLU A 275 39.47 4.18 32.18
CA GLU A 275 40.42 3.59 33.10
C GLU A 275 40.10 2.15 33.52
N ASN A 276 41.12 1.32 33.45
CA ASN A 276 41.22 0.07 34.21
C ASN A 276 41.09 0.37 35.72
N LEU A 277 40.10 -0.18 36.35
CA LEU A 277 40.13 -0.46 37.80
C LEU A 277 39.65 -1.90 38.01
N ILE A 278 40.62 -2.79 38.00
CA ILE A 278 40.54 -4.09 38.70
C ILE A 278 41.20 -3.83 40.07
N GLY A 279 40.51 -4.12 41.12
CA GLY A 279 41.00 -4.10 42.46
C GLY A 279 40.05 -4.81 43.41
N ASP A 280 40.45 -6.04 43.79
CA ASP A 280 40.03 -6.87 44.93
C ASP A 280 38.59 -7.32 45.07
#